data_2b36cb387f0a5641a47f745be9eb74d4
#
_entry.id   2b36cb387f0a5641a47f745be9eb74d4
#
_cell.length_a   1.000
_cell.length_b   1.000
_cell.length_c   1.000
_cell.angle_alpha   90.00
_cell.angle_beta   90.00
_cell.angle_gamma   90.00
#
_symmetry.space_group_name_H-M   'P 1'
#
loop_
_entity.id
_entity.type
_entity.pdbx_description
1 polymer ?
#
loop_
_entity_poly.entity_id
_entity_poly.type
_entity_poly.pdbx_seq_one_letter_code
_entity_poly.pdbx_strand_id
1 'polypeptide(L)'
;MASKTAKTLSAATALAALAGGFFGAGSANAQLSSAGPNVDINEWVQMGWDTYNGTVLSNGSGFLLKPAVGESLPADKVTAELTQPLAAKDDHSITLSFDDGRLSYFDGCNSGGASYSVDKRGTIKVGNLVETMRLCDPTTANKADELKAILRANPQVRLLDDDTVALAAQGKMIEFVKTVGE
;
A
#
# COMPACT_ATOMS: atom_id res chain seq x y z
N MET A 1 -26.11 -29.16 -41.00
CA MET A 1 -25.23 -28.49 -41.99
C MET A 1 -24.34 -27.56 -41.22
N ALA A 2 -23.18 -27.96 -40.92
CA ALA A 2 -21.87 -27.47 -41.37
C ALA A 2 -21.63 -26.02 -40.97
N SER A 3 -20.56 -25.59 -40.34
CA SER A 3 -19.17 -25.85 -40.60
C SER A 3 -18.29 -25.40 -39.44
N LYS A 4 -17.28 -26.19 -39.13
CA LYS A 4 -16.11 -25.89 -38.30
C LYS A 4 -15.19 -24.91 -39.03
N THR A 5 -14.58 -23.98 -38.31
CA THR A 5 -13.28 -23.43 -38.73
C THR A 5 -12.38 -23.19 -37.54
N ALA A 6 -11.39 -24.03 -37.38
CA ALA A 6 -10.22 -23.86 -36.55
C ALA A 6 -9.28 -22.86 -37.24
N LYS A 7 -8.72 -21.91 -36.48
CA LYS A 7 -7.57 -21.13 -36.92
C LYS A 7 -6.43 -21.32 -35.93
N THR A 8 -5.49 -22.09 -36.36
CA THR A 8 -4.11 -22.18 -35.88
C THR A 8 -3.39 -20.84 -36.09
N LEU A 9 -2.73 -20.32 -35.08
CA LEU A 9 -1.73 -19.28 -35.28
C LEU A 9 -0.37 -19.75 -34.78
N SER A 10 0.54 -19.64 -35.72
CA SER A 10 1.93 -20.00 -35.69
C SER A 10 2.77 -19.21 -34.68
N ALA A 11 3.77 -19.95 -34.18
CA ALA A 11 4.92 -19.41 -33.49
C ALA A 11 5.77 -18.52 -34.43
N ALA A 12 6.22 -17.39 -33.95
CA ALA A 12 7.30 -16.63 -34.57
C ALA A 12 8.45 -16.50 -33.57
N THR A 13 9.48 -17.31 -33.86
CA THR A 13 10.80 -17.23 -33.27
C THR A 13 11.53 -16.04 -33.85
N ALA A 14 12.02 -15.13 -33.01
CA ALA A 14 12.98 -14.11 -33.41
C ALA A 14 14.24 -14.24 -32.55
N LEU A 15 15.26 -14.90 -33.14
CA LEU A 15 16.65 -14.77 -32.72
C LEU A 15 17.16 -13.39 -33.19
N ALA A 16 17.77 -12.63 -32.31
CA ALA A 16 18.69 -11.58 -32.69
C ALA A 16 19.93 -11.68 -31.80
N ALA A 17 20.96 -12.29 -32.36
CA ALA A 17 22.33 -12.18 -31.89
C ALA A 17 22.92 -10.88 -32.44
N LEU A 18 23.55 -10.06 -31.61
CA LEU A 18 24.53 -9.06 -32.00
C LEU A 18 25.67 -9.04 -31.00
N ALA A 19 26.80 -9.43 -31.51
CA ALA A 19 28.11 -9.35 -30.89
C ALA A 19 28.66 -7.91 -31.00
N GLY A 20 29.50 -7.55 -30.04
CA GLY A 20 30.56 -6.59 -30.31
C GLY A 20 30.86 -5.58 -29.22
N GLY A 21 32.08 -5.67 -28.66
CA GLY A 21 32.86 -4.51 -28.22
C GLY A 21 33.22 -4.44 -26.74
N PHE A 22 34.22 -5.07 -26.32
CA PHE A 22 35.52 -4.73 -25.74
C PHE A 22 35.64 -3.48 -24.84
N PHE A 23 36.29 -3.74 -23.73
CA PHE A 23 37.23 -3.03 -22.85
C PHE A 23 36.73 -2.70 -21.46
N GLY A 24 37.45 -3.28 -20.49
CA GLY A 24 37.50 -2.81 -19.12
C GLY A 24 37.71 -3.95 -18.12
N ALA A 25 38.98 -4.37 -17.94
CA ALA A 25 39.36 -5.30 -16.89
C ALA A 25 39.13 -4.67 -15.52
N GLY A 26 38.29 -5.31 -14.73
CA GLY A 26 38.10 -5.06 -13.33
C GLY A 26 37.58 -6.33 -12.71
N SER A 27 38.50 -7.22 -12.28
CA SER A 27 38.15 -8.46 -11.58
C SER A 27 37.59 -8.13 -10.21
N ALA A 28 36.29 -8.04 -10.10
CA ALA A 28 35.59 -8.25 -8.86
C ALA A 28 34.92 -9.63 -8.95
N ASN A 29 35.65 -10.66 -8.55
CA ASN A 29 35.08 -11.94 -8.18
C ASN A 29 34.20 -11.75 -6.96
N ALA A 30 32.97 -11.27 -7.15
CA ALA A 30 31.92 -11.49 -6.19
C ALA A 30 31.54 -12.97 -6.33
N GLN A 31 32.21 -13.83 -5.56
CA GLN A 31 31.71 -15.16 -5.26
C GLN A 31 30.34 -15.00 -4.64
N LEU A 32 29.31 -15.20 -5.42
CA LEU A 32 28.00 -15.59 -4.94
C LEU A 32 28.16 -16.99 -4.33
N SER A 33 28.66 -17.03 -3.09
CA SER A 33 28.65 -18.23 -2.28
C SER A 33 27.20 -18.51 -1.92
N SER A 34 26.62 -19.51 -2.59
CA SER A 34 25.53 -20.38 -2.15
C SER A 34 24.62 -19.80 -1.07
N ALA A 35 23.74 -18.89 -1.45
CA ALA A 35 22.45 -18.80 -0.80
C ALA A 35 21.72 -20.10 -1.09
N GLY A 36 21.19 -20.75 -0.06
CA GLY A 36 20.57 -22.07 -0.14
C GLY A 36 19.48 -22.17 -1.19
N PRO A 37 19.09 -23.41 -1.55
CA PRO A 37 18.11 -23.65 -2.58
C PRO A 37 16.75 -23.07 -2.15
N ASN A 38 16.16 -22.23 -2.99
CA ASN A 38 14.82 -21.62 -2.93
C ASN A 38 14.75 -20.17 -2.48
N VAL A 39 15.66 -19.30 -2.91
CA VAL A 39 15.34 -17.88 -2.93
C VAL A 39 14.61 -17.58 -4.24
N ASP A 40 13.30 -17.33 -4.15
CA ASP A 40 12.48 -16.95 -5.29
C ASP A 40 12.92 -15.55 -5.76
N ILE A 41 13.56 -15.48 -6.92
CA ILE A 41 14.00 -14.20 -7.51
C ILE A 41 12.85 -13.21 -7.74
N ASN A 42 11.61 -13.68 -7.78
CA ASN A 42 10.43 -12.82 -7.86
C ASN A 42 10.23 -12.00 -6.57
N GLU A 43 10.66 -12.52 -5.42
CA GLU A 43 10.60 -11.79 -4.15
C GLU A 43 11.57 -10.60 -4.12
N TRP A 44 12.74 -10.73 -4.72
CA TRP A 44 13.72 -9.64 -4.87
C TRP A 44 13.28 -8.57 -5.86
N VAL A 45 12.60 -8.96 -6.92
CA VAL A 45 12.05 -8.03 -7.92
C VAL A 45 10.93 -7.19 -7.28
N GLN A 46 10.06 -7.79 -6.49
CA GLN A 46 9.00 -7.09 -5.75
C GLN A 46 9.59 -6.07 -4.76
N MET A 47 10.61 -6.46 -3.97
CA MET A 47 11.29 -5.52 -3.07
C MET A 47 11.94 -4.33 -3.78
N GLY A 48 12.46 -4.53 -5.00
CA GLY A 48 13.07 -3.47 -5.80
C GLY A 48 12.07 -2.42 -6.30
N TRP A 49 10.85 -2.83 -6.64
CA TRP A 49 9.81 -1.92 -7.12
C TRP A 49 9.19 -1.08 -6.00
N ASP A 50 9.03 -1.64 -4.81
CA ASP A 50 8.47 -0.95 -3.66
C ASP A 50 9.40 0.16 -3.15
N THR A 51 10.72 -0.02 -3.29
CA THR A 51 11.73 0.99 -2.90
C THR A 51 11.78 2.18 -3.87
N TYR A 52 11.45 1.97 -5.16
CA TYR A 52 11.54 3.02 -6.19
C TYR A 52 10.47 4.11 -6.04
N ASN A 53 9.32 3.79 -5.46
CA ASN A 53 8.22 4.74 -5.24
C ASN A 53 8.23 5.43 -3.86
N GLY A 54 9.25 5.22 -3.05
CA GLY A 54 9.45 5.94 -1.78
C GLY A 54 8.45 5.61 -0.66
N THR A 55 7.58 4.61 -0.86
CA THR A 55 6.62 4.16 0.15
C THR A 55 6.66 2.64 0.20
N VAL A 56 7.54 2.10 1.02
CA VAL A 56 7.65 0.65 1.23
C VAL A 56 6.47 0.20 2.09
N LEU A 57 5.41 -0.29 1.44
CA LEU A 57 4.44 -1.13 2.11
C LEU A 57 5.05 -2.54 2.14
N SER A 58 5.68 -2.92 3.24
CA SER A 58 6.40 -4.20 3.36
C SER A 58 5.51 -5.38 2.97
N ASN A 59 6.05 -6.34 2.20
CA ASN A 59 5.36 -7.58 1.83
C ASN A 59 5.25 -8.58 2.99
N GLY A 60 5.76 -8.25 4.17
CA GLY A 60 5.56 -9.03 5.38
C GLY A 60 4.12 -8.92 5.89
N SER A 61 3.70 -9.86 6.71
CA SER A 61 2.51 -9.70 7.56
C SER A 61 2.75 -8.46 8.43
N GLY A 62 2.22 -7.32 8.00
CA GLY A 62 2.29 -6.07 8.73
C GLY A 62 1.51 -6.18 10.04
N PHE A 63 1.76 -5.27 10.96
CA PHE A 63 0.98 -5.19 12.19
C PHE A 63 -0.46 -4.75 11.92
N LEU A 64 -0.65 -3.88 10.91
CA LEU A 64 -1.96 -3.34 10.51
C LEU A 64 -2.28 -3.66 9.04
N LEU A 65 -1.25 -3.79 8.18
CA LEU A 65 -1.42 -3.93 6.75
C LEU A 65 -1.89 -5.33 6.37
N LYS A 66 -2.97 -5.38 5.57
CA LYS A 66 -3.56 -6.58 4.98
C LYS A 66 -3.65 -6.45 3.46
N PRO A 67 -3.76 -7.56 2.71
CA PRO A 67 -4.09 -7.48 1.28
C PRO A 67 -5.41 -6.73 1.07
N ALA A 68 -5.44 -5.82 0.10
CA ALA A 68 -6.64 -5.04 -0.18
C ALA A 68 -7.74 -5.89 -0.81
N VAL A 69 -8.94 -5.87 -0.21
CA VAL A 69 -10.15 -6.54 -0.70
C VAL A 69 -11.31 -5.55 -0.79
N GLY A 70 -12.44 -5.97 -1.38
CA GLY A 70 -13.63 -5.16 -1.54
C GLY A 70 -13.53 -4.14 -2.68
N GLU A 71 -14.62 -3.41 -2.94
CA GLU A 71 -14.70 -2.37 -3.95
C GLU A 71 -14.43 -0.99 -3.35
N SER A 72 -13.81 -0.11 -4.16
CA SER A 72 -13.60 1.28 -3.77
C SER A 72 -14.92 2.06 -3.83
N LEU A 73 -15.16 2.89 -2.83
CA LEU A 73 -16.35 3.73 -2.79
C LEU A 73 -16.21 4.96 -3.71
N PRO A 74 -17.30 5.39 -4.34
CA PRO A 74 -17.35 6.68 -5.05
C PRO A 74 -17.32 7.86 -4.06
N ALA A 75 -16.94 9.04 -4.54
CA ALA A 75 -16.66 10.22 -3.70
C ALA A 75 -17.81 10.62 -2.75
N ASP A 76 -19.06 10.54 -3.20
CA ASP A 76 -20.25 10.86 -2.40
C ASP A 76 -20.43 9.90 -1.22
N LYS A 77 -20.11 8.63 -1.41
CA LYS A 77 -20.14 7.62 -0.34
C LYS A 77 -18.96 7.75 0.60
N VAL A 78 -17.74 8.03 0.09
CA VAL A 78 -16.55 8.24 0.92
C VAL A 78 -16.80 9.31 1.98
N THR A 79 -17.36 10.45 1.60
CA THR A 79 -17.63 11.54 2.54
C THR A 79 -18.60 11.10 3.64
N ALA A 80 -19.63 10.35 3.31
CA ALA A 80 -20.60 9.85 4.30
C ALA A 80 -19.94 8.86 5.29
N GLU A 81 -19.10 7.95 4.78
CA GLU A 81 -18.42 6.94 5.59
C GLU A 81 -17.36 7.52 6.55
N LEU A 82 -16.78 8.68 6.22
CA LEU A 82 -15.75 9.34 7.02
C LEU A 82 -16.28 10.37 8.02
N THR A 83 -17.58 10.51 8.19
CA THR A 83 -18.19 11.45 9.16
C THR A 83 -17.99 11.04 10.60
N GLN A 84 -17.79 9.77 10.87
CA GLN A 84 -17.55 9.25 12.22
C GLN A 84 -16.06 9.01 12.44
N PRO A 85 -15.58 9.18 13.69
CA PRO A 85 -14.22 8.78 14.04
C PRO A 85 -14.00 7.29 13.80
N LEU A 86 -12.79 6.95 13.42
CA LEU A 86 -12.38 5.60 13.05
C LEU A 86 -11.31 5.13 14.03
N ALA A 87 -11.39 3.86 14.48
CA ALA A 87 -10.31 3.19 15.21
C ALA A 87 -9.81 1.99 14.42
N ALA A 88 -8.49 1.77 14.36
CA ALA A 88 -7.95 0.62 13.66
C ALA A 88 -8.43 -0.69 14.32
N LYS A 89 -8.93 -1.63 13.52
CA LYS A 89 -9.56 -2.87 13.99
C LYS A 89 -8.60 -3.75 14.79
N ASP A 90 -7.32 -3.78 14.39
CA ASP A 90 -6.28 -4.60 15.04
C ASP A 90 -5.59 -3.86 16.22
N ASP A 91 -5.81 -2.54 16.34
CA ASP A 91 -5.29 -1.74 17.45
C ASP A 91 -6.14 -0.47 17.65
N HIS A 92 -7.11 -0.54 18.52
CA HIS A 92 -8.05 0.55 18.78
C HIS A 92 -7.41 1.82 19.38
N SER A 93 -6.13 1.76 19.79
CA SER A 93 -5.40 2.97 20.18
C SER A 93 -5.06 3.87 18.98
N ILE A 94 -5.06 3.31 17.77
CA ILE A 94 -4.82 4.06 16.53
C ILE A 94 -6.15 4.59 16.01
N THR A 95 -6.25 5.90 15.90
CA THR A 95 -7.51 6.55 15.52
C THR A 95 -7.33 7.55 14.40
N LEU A 96 -8.40 7.76 13.61
CA LEU A 96 -8.49 8.76 12.56
C LEU A 96 -9.80 9.54 12.71
N SER A 97 -9.77 10.82 12.35
CA SER A 97 -10.98 11.62 12.13
C SER A 97 -10.81 12.53 10.93
N PHE A 98 -11.88 12.70 10.18
CA PHE A 98 -11.95 13.53 8.98
C PHE A 98 -13.04 14.57 9.17
N ASP A 99 -12.66 15.83 9.27
CA ASP A 99 -13.59 16.92 9.52
C ASP A 99 -13.17 18.18 8.74
N ASP A 100 -14.09 18.76 8.00
CA ASP A 100 -13.93 20.01 7.24
C ASP A 100 -12.58 20.16 6.50
N GLY A 101 -12.22 19.13 5.72
CA GLY A 101 -10.97 19.10 4.97
C GLY A 101 -9.70 18.86 5.79
N ARG A 102 -9.87 18.48 7.06
CA ARG A 102 -8.81 18.22 8.02
C ARG A 102 -8.82 16.77 8.46
N LEU A 103 -7.71 16.09 8.25
CA LEU A 103 -7.42 14.77 8.81
C LEU A 103 -6.69 15.00 10.15
N SER A 104 -7.18 14.36 11.21
CA SER A 104 -6.46 14.22 12.47
C SER A 104 -6.26 12.73 12.77
N TYR A 105 -5.14 12.40 13.38
CA TYR A 105 -4.86 11.02 13.75
C TYR A 105 -4.07 10.91 15.05
N PHE A 106 -4.21 9.77 15.70
CA PHE A 106 -3.31 9.29 16.73
C PHE A 106 -2.78 7.92 16.27
N ASP A 107 -1.48 7.75 16.19
CA ASP A 107 -0.83 6.56 15.63
C ASP A 107 -0.43 5.51 16.69
N GLY A 108 -0.99 5.63 17.89
CA GLY A 108 -0.63 4.81 19.04
C GLY A 108 0.46 5.43 19.91
N CYS A 109 1.13 6.47 19.43
CA CYS A 109 2.22 7.17 20.14
C CYS A 109 2.18 8.69 19.90
N ASN A 110 2.07 9.11 18.65
CA ASN A 110 2.06 10.50 18.25
C ASN A 110 0.68 10.93 17.77
N SER A 111 0.34 12.19 18.04
CA SER A 111 -0.80 12.85 17.42
C SER A 111 -0.33 13.64 16.21
N GLY A 112 -1.10 13.57 15.14
CA GLY A 112 -0.77 14.28 13.92
C GLY A 112 -1.99 14.69 13.12
N GLY A 113 -1.75 15.33 11.99
CA GLY A 113 -2.80 15.75 11.08
C GLY A 113 -2.26 16.23 9.73
N ALA A 114 -3.20 16.43 8.81
CA ALA A 114 -2.95 16.96 7.48
C ALA A 114 -4.21 17.64 6.95
N SER A 115 -4.09 18.40 5.87
CA SER A 115 -5.25 18.67 5.01
C SER A 115 -5.61 17.42 4.21
N TYR A 116 -6.89 17.28 3.89
CA TYR A 116 -7.33 16.26 2.95
C TYR A 116 -8.40 16.76 2.00
N SER A 117 -8.57 16.08 0.90
CA SER A 117 -9.71 16.23 -0.01
C SER A 117 -10.05 14.89 -0.64
N VAL A 118 -11.29 14.73 -1.09
CA VAL A 118 -11.71 13.52 -1.81
C VAL A 118 -11.85 13.87 -3.29
N ASP A 119 -11.16 13.15 -4.16
CA ASP A 119 -11.28 13.35 -5.60
C ASP A 119 -12.55 12.67 -6.15
N LYS A 120 -12.90 12.94 -7.42
CA LYS A 120 -14.10 12.41 -8.08
C LYS A 120 -14.16 10.86 -8.12
N ARG A 121 -13.04 10.18 -7.92
CA ARG A 121 -12.94 8.72 -7.90
C ARG A 121 -12.99 8.13 -6.48
N GLY A 122 -13.22 8.97 -5.46
CA GLY A 122 -13.23 8.53 -4.08
C GLY A 122 -11.84 8.34 -3.46
N THR A 123 -10.79 8.85 -4.11
CA THR A 123 -9.44 8.82 -3.53
C THR A 123 -9.26 9.95 -2.54
N ILE A 124 -8.81 9.66 -1.34
CA ILE A 124 -8.43 10.67 -0.35
C ILE A 124 -7.06 11.22 -0.72
N LYS A 125 -7.00 12.51 -1.06
CA LYS A 125 -5.74 13.24 -1.27
C LYS A 125 -5.30 13.80 0.05
N VAL A 126 -4.19 13.31 0.59
CA VAL A 126 -3.64 13.71 1.88
C VAL A 126 -2.48 14.67 1.64
N GLY A 127 -2.50 15.80 2.32
CA GLY A 127 -1.42 16.78 2.33
C GLY A 127 -0.23 16.32 3.18
N ASN A 128 0.68 17.25 3.46
CA ASN A 128 1.83 16.95 4.32
C ASN A 128 1.36 16.59 5.74
N LEU A 129 1.80 15.43 6.20
CA LEU A 129 1.57 15.00 7.58
C LEU A 129 2.48 15.79 8.52
N VAL A 130 1.90 16.39 9.54
CA VAL A 130 2.60 17.01 10.69
C VAL A 130 2.21 16.26 11.95
N GLU A 131 3.19 15.98 12.81
CA GLU A 131 2.96 15.19 14.01
C GLU A 131 3.86 15.62 15.16
N THR A 132 3.52 15.21 16.37
CA THR A 132 4.40 15.28 17.53
C THR A 132 5.57 14.31 17.34
N MET A 133 6.67 14.53 18.04
CA MET A 133 7.88 13.70 17.96
C MET A 133 8.15 13.06 19.31
N ARG A 134 7.36 12.06 19.68
CA ARG A 134 7.60 11.25 20.87
C ARG A 134 8.38 9.99 20.50
N LEU A 135 9.23 9.55 21.40
CA LEU A 135 9.91 8.26 21.24
C LEU A 135 8.93 7.13 21.57
N CYS A 136 8.75 6.22 20.63
CA CYS A 136 7.84 5.09 20.73
C CYS A 136 8.63 3.78 20.86
N ASP A 137 8.02 2.75 21.42
CA ASP A 137 8.56 1.40 21.33
C ASP A 137 8.55 0.92 19.86
N PRO A 138 9.41 -0.07 19.50
CA PRO A 138 9.55 -0.49 18.11
C PRO A 138 8.26 -1.03 17.48
N THR A 139 7.42 -1.72 18.25
CA THR A 139 6.15 -2.29 17.72
C THR A 139 5.17 -1.18 17.37
N THR A 140 5.00 -0.21 18.27
CA THR A 140 4.15 0.96 18.05
C THR A 140 4.69 1.82 16.90
N ALA A 141 6.02 2.02 16.82
CA ALA A 141 6.64 2.75 15.73
C ALA A 141 6.35 2.11 14.35
N ASN A 142 6.44 0.78 14.24
CA ASN A 142 6.12 0.07 13.01
C ASN A 142 4.65 0.25 12.59
N LYS A 143 3.71 0.15 13.53
CA LYS A 143 2.28 0.40 13.27
C LYS A 143 2.03 1.84 12.80
N ALA A 144 2.68 2.81 13.46
CA ALA A 144 2.62 4.21 13.08
C ALA A 144 3.15 4.45 11.66
N ASP A 145 4.23 3.79 11.29
CA ASP A 145 4.81 3.89 9.95
C ASP A 145 3.90 3.27 8.88
N GLU A 146 3.25 2.13 9.16
CA GLU A 146 2.26 1.52 8.28
C GLU A 146 1.05 2.44 8.06
N LEU A 147 0.52 3.05 9.12
CA LEU A 147 -0.56 4.04 9.01
C LEU A 147 -0.15 5.21 8.12
N LYS A 148 1.00 5.83 8.42
CA LYS A 148 1.51 6.98 7.66
C LYS A 148 1.80 6.62 6.20
N ALA A 149 2.28 5.40 5.93
CA ALA A 149 2.50 4.92 4.57
C ALA A 149 1.20 4.85 3.76
N ILE A 150 0.13 4.28 4.32
CA ILE A 150 -1.19 4.26 3.69
C ILE A 150 -1.71 5.69 3.44
N LEU A 151 -1.63 6.59 4.42
CA LEU A 151 -2.09 7.97 4.28
C LEU A 151 -1.34 8.72 3.17
N ARG A 152 0.00 8.62 3.13
CA ARG A 152 0.83 9.25 2.09
C ARG A 152 0.58 8.70 0.69
N ALA A 153 0.14 7.45 0.59
CA ALA A 153 -0.17 6.80 -0.68
C ALA A 153 -1.51 7.25 -1.30
N ASN A 154 -2.21 8.22 -0.69
CA ASN A 154 -3.52 8.70 -1.13
C ASN A 154 -4.54 7.56 -1.25
N PRO A 155 -5.02 7.02 -0.14
CA PRO A 155 -5.81 5.81 -0.15
C PRO A 155 -7.22 6.00 -0.73
N GLN A 156 -7.80 4.89 -1.18
CA GLN A 156 -9.22 4.76 -1.46
C GLN A 156 -9.93 4.16 -0.25
N VAL A 157 -11.16 4.60 -0.02
CA VAL A 157 -12.02 4.01 1.01
C VAL A 157 -12.75 2.81 0.43
N ARG A 158 -12.78 1.72 1.19
CA ARG A 158 -13.53 0.50 0.89
C ARG A 158 -14.47 0.19 2.04
N LEU A 159 -15.70 -0.14 1.73
CA LEU A 159 -16.65 -0.63 2.72
C LEU A 159 -16.50 -2.14 2.81
N LEU A 160 -16.27 -2.66 3.99
CA LEU A 160 -16.18 -4.10 4.25
C LEU A 160 -17.48 -4.64 4.85
N ASP A 161 -18.07 -3.88 5.76
CA ASP A 161 -19.41 -4.10 6.33
C ASP A 161 -19.96 -2.75 6.83
N ASP A 162 -21.13 -2.75 7.47
CA ASP A 162 -21.83 -1.51 7.89
C ASP A 162 -21.01 -0.66 8.86
N ASP A 163 -20.16 -1.28 9.68
CA ASP A 163 -19.38 -0.62 10.72
C ASP A 163 -17.87 -0.58 10.42
N THR A 164 -17.42 -1.27 9.35
CA THR A 164 -16.01 -1.42 9.03
C THR A 164 -15.70 -0.84 7.66
N VAL A 165 -14.78 0.12 7.65
CA VAL A 165 -14.17 0.68 6.44
C VAL A 165 -12.70 0.33 6.37
N ALA A 166 -12.13 0.31 5.17
CA ALA A 166 -10.69 0.18 5.00
C ALA A 166 -10.12 1.33 4.17
N LEU A 167 -8.95 1.79 4.56
CA LEU A 167 -8.12 2.68 3.74
C LEU A 167 -7.13 1.82 2.95
N ALA A 168 -7.28 1.81 1.63
CA ALA A 168 -6.53 0.94 0.74
C ALA A 168 -5.68 1.72 -0.26
N ALA A 169 -4.40 1.34 -0.37
CA ALA A 169 -3.46 1.87 -1.36
C ALA A 169 -2.44 0.78 -1.75
N GLN A 170 -2.01 0.78 -3.01
CA GLN A 170 -0.94 -0.11 -3.50
C GLN A 170 -1.17 -1.61 -3.17
N GLY A 171 -2.41 -2.08 -3.25
CA GLY A 171 -2.75 -3.48 -2.97
C GLY A 171 -2.78 -3.87 -1.48
N LYS A 172 -2.55 -2.92 -0.58
CA LYS A 172 -2.63 -3.09 0.87
C LYS A 172 -3.75 -2.24 1.45
N MET A 173 -4.24 -2.61 2.63
CA MET A 173 -5.24 -1.83 3.36
C MET A 173 -5.03 -1.94 4.88
N ILE A 174 -5.57 -0.97 5.59
CA ILE A 174 -5.78 -1.00 7.05
C ILE A 174 -7.29 -0.94 7.28
N GLU A 175 -7.80 -1.85 8.10
CA GLU A 175 -9.21 -1.90 8.49
C GLU A 175 -9.47 -1.00 9.70
N PHE A 176 -10.58 -0.27 9.65
CA PHE A 176 -11.03 0.61 10.71
C PHE A 176 -12.48 0.33 11.05
N VAL A 177 -12.80 0.37 12.32
CA VAL A 177 -14.18 0.35 12.82
C VAL A 177 -14.65 1.77 13.12
N LYS A 178 -15.88 2.07 12.77
CA LYS A 178 -16.51 3.35 13.13
C LYS A 178 -16.74 3.39 14.63
N THR A 179 -16.37 4.49 15.27
CA THR A 179 -16.60 4.69 16.70
C THR A 179 -17.69 5.74 16.87
N VAL A 180 -18.60 5.48 17.82
CA VAL A 180 -19.57 6.50 18.24
C VAL A 180 -18.78 7.55 19.03
N GLY A 181 -18.79 8.79 18.58
CA GLY A 181 -18.20 9.87 19.37
C GLY A 181 -18.95 10.00 20.70
N GLU A 182 -18.18 9.93 21.79
CA GLU A 182 -18.71 10.28 23.14
C GLU A 182 -18.96 11.78 23.25
#